data_c7de066451849c6200d8f8e3b6cf65cb
#
_entry.id   c7de066451849c6200d8f8e3b6cf65cb
#
_cell.length_a   1.000
_cell.length_b   1.000
_cell.length_c   1.000
_cell.angle_alpha   90.00
_cell.angle_beta   90.00
_cell.angle_gamma   90.00
#
_symmetry.space_group_name_H-M   'P 1'
#
loop_
_entity.id
_entity.type
_entity.pdbx_description
1 polymer ?
#
loop_
_entity_poly.entity_id
_entity_poly.type
_entity_poly.pdbx_seq_one_letter_code
_entity_poly.pdbx_strand_id
1 'polypeptide(L)'
;MFGRHWRSSVRYYGLRHTLAQVTAAAYRFFREFLPGRRKAKYGDLDYDFDHLVDTTRANVGFRAQLTAALSGHQYFPTEPWLFEQIMQALPIDVQNFTFVDLGSGKGRVLLMAAPYGFKKIMGVEFIPEWHRIAEQNIGKFTAQYGTASAIESFCMDAREFGFPAGPLVVYLFNPFPEPVFAAVLDKLRQSVLANPRPLFIAYRYPELETLLKKGEWLEKIAGTEQWAVYRNRVIDSSEIPNTRFCA
;
A
#
# COMPACT_ATOMS: atom_id res chain seq x y z
N MET A 1 -5.27 0.42 -21.86
CA MET A 1 -4.75 0.64 -20.49
C MET A 1 -3.47 1.47 -20.50
N PHE A 2 -2.43 1.11 -21.25
CA PHE A 2 -1.14 1.83 -21.36
C PHE A 2 -1.29 3.34 -21.65
N GLY A 3 -2.17 3.73 -22.58
CA GLY A 3 -2.35 5.14 -22.93
C GLY A 3 -2.90 6.04 -21.82
N ARG A 4 -3.65 5.51 -20.86
CA ARG A 4 -4.13 6.27 -19.68
C ARG A 4 -2.99 6.59 -18.72
N HIS A 5 -2.14 5.61 -18.40
CA HIS A 5 -0.98 5.80 -17.53
C HIS A 5 0.06 6.75 -18.12
N TRP A 6 0.32 6.63 -19.42
CA TRP A 6 1.18 7.56 -20.14
C TRP A 6 0.67 9.00 -20.02
N ARG A 7 -0.61 9.24 -20.31
CA ARG A 7 -1.21 10.58 -20.22
C ARG A 7 -1.20 11.13 -18.79
N SER A 8 -1.44 10.30 -17.78
CA SER A 8 -1.37 10.70 -16.37
C SER A 8 0.05 11.07 -15.99
N SER A 9 1.05 10.25 -16.31
CA SER A 9 2.45 10.53 -16.02
C SER A 9 2.93 11.82 -16.70
N VAL A 10 2.61 12.02 -17.99
CA VAL A 10 2.95 13.27 -18.70
C VAL A 10 2.28 14.48 -18.09
N ARG A 11 1.03 14.34 -17.64
CA ARG A 11 0.28 15.44 -17.00
C ARG A 11 0.84 15.83 -15.64
N TYR A 12 1.32 14.86 -14.82
CA TYR A 12 1.82 15.13 -13.47
C TYR A 12 3.30 15.48 -13.43
N TYR A 13 4.12 14.83 -14.26
CA TYR A 13 5.59 14.94 -14.21
C TYR A 13 6.21 15.60 -15.42
N GLY A 14 5.43 15.84 -16.48
CA GLY A 14 5.92 16.36 -17.76
C GLY A 14 6.55 15.30 -18.66
N LEU A 15 6.63 15.64 -19.95
CA LEU A 15 7.08 14.71 -21.02
C LEU A 15 8.53 14.24 -20.81
N ARG A 16 9.45 15.16 -20.46
CA ARG A 16 10.87 14.83 -20.25
C ARG A 16 11.07 13.84 -19.12
N HIS A 17 10.39 14.07 -17.99
CA HIS A 17 10.46 13.19 -16.84
C HIS A 17 9.85 11.82 -17.14
N THR A 18 8.69 11.78 -17.81
CA THR A 18 8.04 10.53 -18.23
C THR A 18 8.93 9.71 -19.18
N LEU A 19 9.57 10.36 -20.16
CA LEU A 19 10.53 9.69 -21.05
C LEU A 19 11.75 9.15 -20.29
N ALA A 20 12.32 9.94 -19.38
CA ALA A 20 13.42 9.49 -18.54
C ALA A 20 13.04 8.27 -17.68
N GLN A 21 11.84 8.23 -17.14
CA GLN A 21 11.34 7.06 -16.39
C GLN A 21 11.16 5.82 -17.27
N VAL A 22 10.64 5.98 -18.48
CA VAL A 22 10.51 4.87 -19.45
C VAL A 22 11.87 4.30 -19.84
N THR A 23 12.82 5.18 -20.19
CA THR A 23 14.19 4.75 -20.55
C THR A 23 14.91 4.09 -19.37
N ALA A 24 14.76 4.63 -18.15
CA ALA A 24 15.31 4.05 -16.95
C ALA A 24 14.67 2.69 -16.62
N ALA A 25 13.36 2.52 -16.84
CA ALA A 25 12.67 1.25 -16.66
C ALA A 25 13.15 0.19 -17.66
N ALA A 26 13.28 0.57 -18.94
CA ALA A 26 13.82 -0.29 -19.99
C ALA A 26 15.26 -0.70 -19.68
N TYR A 27 16.13 0.27 -19.33
CA TYR A 27 17.51 -0.01 -18.94
C TYR A 27 17.60 -0.96 -17.76
N ARG A 28 16.80 -0.72 -16.69
CA ARG A 28 16.75 -1.61 -15.52
C ARG A 28 16.32 -3.01 -15.90
N PHE A 29 15.26 -3.14 -16.70
CA PHE A 29 14.76 -4.43 -17.17
C PHE A 29 15.85 -5.22 -17.90
N PHE A 30 16.49 -4.62 -18.92
CA PHE A 30 17.55 -5.31 -19.66
C PHE A 30 18.80 -5.61 -18.83
N ARG A 31 19.15 -4.71 -17.89
CA ARG A 31 20.26 -4.93 -16.96
C ARG A 31 20.03 -6.13 -16.02
N GLU A 32 18.80 -6.47 -15.76
CA GLU A 32 18.42 -7.61 -14.90
C GLU A 32 18.70 -8.97 -15.53
N PHE A 33 18.82 -9.04 -16.85
CA PHE A 33 19.23 -10.27 -17.55
C PHE A 33 20.72 -10.59 -17.45
N LEU A 34 21.54 -9.67 -16.91
CA LEU A 34 22.98 -9.91 -16.76
C LEU A 34 23.24 -10.93 -15.62
N PRO A 35 23.96 -12.03 -15.89
CA PRO A 35 24.10 -13.19 -14.96
C PRO A 35 24.63 -12.86 -13.57
N GLY A 36 25.54 -11.88 -13.43
CA GLY A 36 26.14 -11.52 -12.15
C GLY A 36 25.24 -10.71 -11.19
N ARG A 37 24.12 -10.19 -11.66
CA ARG A 37 23.24 -9.32 -10.85
C ARG A 37 22.00 -10.02 -10.28
N ARG A 38 21.66 -11.18 -10.83
CA ARG A 38 20.59 -12.02 -10.26
C ARG A 38 20.80 -12.34 -8.79
N LYS A 39 22.05 -12.64 -8.39
CA LYS A 39 22.40 -13.06 -7.03
C LYS A 39 22.34 -11.95 -5.98
N ALA A 40 22.64 -10.69 -6.36
CA ALA A 40 22.60 -9.54 -5.42
C ALA A 40 21.18 -9.00 -5.16
N LYS A 41 20.19 -9.48 -5.91
CA LYS A 41 18.81 -8.94 -5.94
C LYS A 41 17.85 -9.70 -5.02
N TYR A 42 18.26 -10.84 -4.51
CA TYR A 42 17.38 -11.83 -3.87
C TYR A 42 17.46 -11.84 -2.34
N GLY A 43 17.78 -10.70 -1.71
CA GLY A 43 17.92 -10.63 -0.25
C GLY A 43 16.69 -11.04 0.58
N ASP A 44 15.59 -11.44 -0.07
CA ASP A 44 14.34 -11.77 0.59
C ASP A 44 13.65 -13.02 -0.01
N LEU A 45 14.48 -13.91 -0.60
CA LEU A 45 14.03 -15.18 -1.15
C LEU A 45 13.53 -16.14 -0.07
N ASP A 46 14.04 -16.00 1.15
CA ASP A 46 13.71 -16.92 2.25
C ASP A 46 12.21 -16.87 2.52
N TYR A 47 11.60 -15.69 2.59
CA TYR A 47 10.15 -15.55 2.78
C TYR A 47 9.34 -16.24 1.67
N ASP A 48 9.71 -16.01 0.41
CA ASP A 48 9.00 -16.59 -0.74
C ASP A 48 9.18 -18.10 -0.80
N PHE A 49 10.38 -18.59 -0.45
CA PHE A 49 10.68 -20.02 -0.39
C PHE A 49 9.90 -20.72 0.73
N ASP A 50 9.92 -20.16 1.93
CA ASP A 50 9.26 -20.74 3.12
C ASP A 50 7.74 -20.79 2.96
N HIS A 51 7.16 -19.84 2.22
CA HIS A 51 5.71 -19.73 2.04
C HIS A 51 5.22 -20.17 0.65
N LEU A 52 6.10 -20.64 -0.23
CA LEU A 52 5.81 -21.08 -1.61
C LEU A 52 5.06 -20.02 -2.45
N VAL A 53 5.41 -18.74 -2.26
CA VAL A 53 4.79 -17.58 -2.90
C VAL A 53 5.77 -16.85 -3.84
N ASP A 54 5.30 -15.88 -4.60
CA ASP A 54 6.09 -14.98 -5.46
C ASP A 54 5.82 -13.54 -5.05
N THR A 55 6.54 -13.06 -4.06
CA THR A 55 6.40 -11.68 -3.55
C THR A 55 7.68 -10.85 -3.70
N THR A 56 8.74 -11.41 -4.28
CA THR A 56 9.99 -10.69 -4.58
C THR A 56 9.90 -9.91 -5.90
N ARG A 57 10.95 -9.15 -6.19
CA ARG A 57 11.11 -8.44 -7.48
C ARG A 57 11.43 -9.35 -8.67
N ALA A 58 11.71 -10.63 -8.43
CA ALA A 58 12.37 -11.52 -9.38
C ALA A 58 11.62 -11.73 -10.69
N ASN A 59 10.28 -11.70 -10.67
CA ASN A 59 9.44 -12.06 -11.80
C ASN A 59 8.49 -10.93 -12.24
N VAL A 60 8.96 -9.68 -12.20
CA VAL A 60 8.16 -8.55 -12.68
C VAL A 60 8.36 -8.38 -14.18
N GLY A 61 7.34 -8.64 -14.97
CA GLY A 61 7.36 -8.47 -16.42
C GLY A 61 7.61 -7.01 -16.85
N PHE A 62 8.15 -6.82 -18.06
CA PHE A 62 8.47 -5.48 -18.59
C PHE A 62 7.26 -4.53 -18.55
N ARG A 63 6.06 -5.01 -18.89
CA ARG A 63 4.84 -4.19 -18.87
C ARG A 63 4.51 -3.66 -17.47
N ALA A 64 4.60 -4.50 -16.44
CA ALA A 64 4.35 -4.10 -15.07
C ALA A 64 5.43 -3.12 -14.57
N GLN A 65 6.71 -3.36 -14.90
CA GLN A 65 7.80 -2.43 -14.59
C GLN A 65 7.60 -1.06 -15.25
N LEU A 66 7.19 -1.05 -16.51
CA LEU A 66 6.93 0.20 -17.24
C LEU A 66 5.72 0.94 -16.65
N THR A 67 4.63 0.24 -16.33
CA THR A 67 3.45 0.83 -15.69
C THR A 67 3.81 1.41 -14.31
N ALA A 68 4.57 0.69 -13.51
CA ALA A 68 5.06 1.14 -12.21
C ALA A 68 5.95 2.40 -12.36
N ALA A 69 6.88 2.40 -13.33
CA ALA A 69 7.74 3.55 -13.59
C ALA A 69 6.93 4.79 -14.04
N LEU A 70 5.93 4.61 -14.91
CA LEU A 70 5.05 5.70 -15.36
C LEU A 70 4.14 6.23 -14.25
N SER A 71 3.85 5.40 -13.25
CA SER A 71 3.08 5.79 -12.06
C SER A 71 3.96 6.42 -10.97
N GLY A 72 5.28 6.51 -11.20
CA GLY A 72 6.24 7.06 -10.23
C GLY A 72 6.67 6.07 -9.13
N HIS A 73 6.36 4.78 -9.27
CA HIS A 73 6.60 3.79 -8.22
C HIS A 73 7.46 2.62 -8.68
N GLN A 74 8.24 2.10 -7.74
CA GLN A 74 8.97 0.85 -7.89
C GLN A 74 8.39 -0.14 -6.89
N TYR A 75 8.28 -1.41 -7.30
CA TYR A 75 7.92 -2.47 -6.39
C TYR A 75 9.07 -2.78 -5.42
N PHE A 76 8.79 -2.67 -4.12
CA PHE A 76 9.66 -3.09 -3.04
C PHE A 76 8.84 -3.90 -2.03
N PRO A 77 9.20 -5.17 -1.77
CA PRO A 77 8.53 -5.92 -0.72
C PRO A 77 8.94 -5.40 0.65
N THR A 78 7.99 -5.37 1.59
CA THR A 78 8.27 -5.08 2.99
C THR A 78 9.01 -6.24 3.62
N GLU A 79 10.04 -5.95 4.42
CA GLU A 79 10.78 -6.95 5.17
C GLU A 79 9.94 -7.44 6.36
N PRO A 80 9.92 -8.77 6.64
CA PRO A 80 9.11 -9.34 7.73
C PRO A 80 9.41 -8.74 9.11
N TRP A 81 10.67 -8.57 9.46
CA TRP A 81 11.08 -8.00 10.75
C TRP A 81 10.58 -6.56 10.95
N LEU A 82 10.54 -5.77 9.87
CA LEU A 82 10.07 -4.38 9.92
C LEU A 82 8.55 -4.32 10.04
N PHE A 83 7.84 -5.20 9.33
CA PHE A 83 6.40 -5.33 9.47
C PHE A 83 6.02 -5.73 10.91
N GLU A 84 6.75 -6.66 11.50
CA GLU A 84 6.55 -7.07 12.90
C GLU A 84 6.73 -5.90 13.87
N GLN A 85 7.80 -5.10 13.73
CA GLN A 85 8.00 -3.89 14.55
C GLN A 85 6.83 -2.91 14.43
N ILE A 86 6.31 -2.69 13.22
CA ILE A 86 5.16 -1.82 13.00
C ILE A 86 3.91 -2.37 13.69
N MET A 87 3.66 -3.68 13.59
CA MET A 87 2.51 -4.32 14.23
C MET A 87 2.61 -4.25 15.76
N GLN A 88 3.80 -4.47 16.33
CA GLN A 88 4.03 -4.35 17.79
C GLN A 88 3.83 -2.91 18.30
N ALA A 89 3.98 -1.90 17.45
CA ALA A 89 3.76 -0.50 17.81
C ALA A 89 2.28 -0.08 17.80
N LEU A 90 1.37 -0.94 17.34
CA LEU A 90 -0.07 -0.65 17.35
C LEU A 90 -0.66 -0.96 18.74
N PRO A 91 -1.18 0.05 19.47
CA PRO A 91 -1.73 -0.15 20.82
C PRO A 91 -3.20 -0.62 20.77
N ILE A 92 -3.48 -1.70 20.04
CA ILE A 92 -4.83 -2.17 19.73
C ILE A 92 -4.95 -3.70 19.80
N ASP A 93 -6.17 -4.18 20.02
CA ASP A 93 -6.56 -5.56 19.71
C ASP A 93 -6.92 -5.62 18.21
N VAL A 94 -6.00 -6.15 17.41
CA VAL A 94 -6.11 -6.19 15.96
C VAL A 94 -7.32 -6.99 15.45
N GLN A 95 -7.84 -7.94 16.22
CA GLN A 95 -9.00 -8.79 15.85
C GLN A 95 -10.26 -7.96 15.62
N ASN A 96 -10.34 -6.76 16.20
CA ASN A 96 -11.46 -5.84 16.02
C ASN A 96 -11.30 -4.92 14.80
N PHE A 97 -10.13 -4.96 14.13
CA PHE A 97 -9.78 -4.05 13.04
C PHE A 97 -9.77 -4.73 11.68
N THR A 98 -10.15 -3.99 10.65
CA THR A 98 -9.87 -4.34 9.27
C THR A 98 -8.50 -3.77 8.88
N PHE A 99 -7.64 -4.62 8.33
CA PHE A 99 -6.35 -4.23 7.78
C PHE A 99 -6.50 -3.90 6.29
N VAL A 100 -5.97 -2.76 5.84
CA VAL A 100 -6.02 -2.32 4.45
C VAL A 100 -4.61 -1.95 3.99
N ASP A 101 -4.07 -2.66 3.01
CA ASP A 101 -2.79 -2.34 2.36
C ASP A 101 -3.05 -1.61 1.04
N LEU A 102 -2.65 -0.33 0.97
CA LEU A 102 -2.80 0.49 -0.22
C LEU A 102 -1.51 0.46 -1.05
N GLY A 103 -1.61 -0.07 -2.26
CA GLY A 103 -0.46 -0.41 -3.10
C GLY A 103 0.10 -1.79 -2.72
N SER A 104 -0.78 -2.77 -2.54
CA SER A 104 -0.44 -4.08 -1.99
C SER A 104 0.50 -4.92 -2.87
N GLY A 105 0.78 -4.48 -4.11
CA GLY A 105 1.69 -5.15 -5.00
C GLY A 105 1.32 -6.61 -5.22
N LYS A 106 2.28 -7.50 -4.97
CA LYS A 106 2.10 -8.97 -5.04
C LYS A 106 1.53 -9.60 -3.76
N GLY A 107 1.06 -8.77 -2.80
CA GLY A 107 0.33 -9.20 -1.63
C GLY A 107 1.15 -9.63 -0.42
N ARG A 108 2.48 -9.43 -0.37
CA ARG A 108 3.32 -9.88 0.76
C ARG A 108 2.78 -9.40 2.11
N VAL A 109 2.45 -8.13 2.22
CA VAL A 109 1.95 -7.52 3.47
C VAL A 109 0.62 -8.15 3.90
N LEU A 110 -0.25 -8.50 2.94
CA LEU A 110 -1.52 -9.20 3.23
C LEU A 110 -1.27 -10.57 3.88
N LEU A 111 -0.28 -11.32 3.36
CA LEU A 111 0.10 -12.62 3.90
C LEU A 111 0.74 -12.48 5.28
N MET A 112 1.62 -11.49 5.48
CA MET A 112 2.21 -11.21 6.79
C MET A 112 1.19 -10.75 7.84
N ALA A 113 0.10 -10.11 7.42
CA ALA A 113 -0.98 -9.68 8.31
C ALA A 113 -1.88 -10.85 8.76
N ALA A 114 -1.95 -11.94 7.99
CA ALA A 114 -2.84 -13.07 8.26
C ALA A 114 -2.68 -13.71 9.64
N PRO A 115 -1.45 -13.98 10.14
CA PRO A 115 -1.25 -14.59 11.45
C PRO A 115 -1.69 -13.73 12.63
N TYR A 116 -1.86 -12.42 12.44
CA TYR A 116 -2.30 -11.51 13.52
C TYR A 116 -3.78 -11.62 13.83
N GLY A 117 -4.59 -12.21 12.93
CA GLY A 117 -6.01 -12.44 13.18
C GLY A 117 -6.87 -11.19 13.02
N PHE A 118 -6.52 -10.26 12.14
CA PHE A 118 -7.40 -9.13 11.79
C PHE A 118 -8.79 -9.61 11.39
N LYS A 119 -9.81 -8.83 11.69
CA LYS A 119 -11.21 -9.13 11.32
C LYS A 119 -11.35 -9.37 9.81
N LYS A 120 -10.64 -8.60 9.00
CA LYS A 120 -10.55 -8.71 7.54
C LYS A 120 -9.24 -8.11 7.07
N ILE A 121 -8.69 -8.64 5.99
CA ILE A 121 -7.47 -8.14 5.36
C ILE A 121 -7.81 -7.81 3.91
N MET A 122 -7.51 -6.58 3.48
CA MET A 122 -7.83 -6.06 2.17
C MET A 122 -6.60 -5.44 1.52
N GLY A 123 -6.32 -5.79 0.26
CA GLY A 123 -5.26 -5.19 -0.54
C GLY A 123 -5.85 -4.41 -1.71
N VAL A 124 -5.28 -3.25 -2.00
CA VAL A 124 -5.65 -2.45 -3.18
C VAL A 124 -4.42 -2.29 -4.05
N GLU A 125 -4.49 -2.80 -5.26
CA GLU A 125 -3.38 -2.75 -6.22
C GLU A 125 -3.88 -2.26 -7.58
N PHE A 126 -3.18 -1.28 -8.12
CA PHE A 126 -3.57 -0.65 -9.38
C PHE A 126 -3.05 -1.38 -10.62
N ILE A 127 -1.95 -2.14 -10.49
CA ILE A 127 -1.31 -2.87 -11.59
C ILE A 127 -1.91 -4.27 -11.70
N PRO A 128 -2.68 -4.57 -12.76
CA PRO A 128 -3.41 -5.84 -12.88
C PRO A 128 -2.52 -7.08 -12.82
N GLU A 129 -1.27 -6.98 -13.29
CA GLU A 129 -0.32 -8.09 -13.25
C GLU A 129 0.11 -8.43 -11.82
N TRP A 130 0.35 -7.41 -10.97
CA TRP A 130 0.71 -7.62 -9.58
C TRP A 130 -0.49 -8.10 -8.76
N HIS A 131 -1.65 -7.50 -8.98
CA HIS A 131 -2.90 -7.97 -8.37
C HIS A 131 -3.15 -9.46 -8.66
N ARG A 132 -3.01 -9.91 -9.93
CA ARG A 132 -3.16 -11.33 -10.29
C ARG A 132 -2.17 -12.23 -9.56
N ILE A 133 -0.93 -11.78 -9.37
CA ILE A 133 0.08 -12.53 -8.58
C ILE A 133 -0.33 -12.53 -7.10
N ALA A 134 -0.83 -11.42 -6.56
CA ALA A 134 -1.33 -11.37 -5.20
C ALA A 134 -2.46 -12.37 -4.95
N GLU A 135 -3.44 -12.47 -5.87
CA GLU A 135 -4.52 -13.47 -5.77
C GLU A 135 -3.97 -14.90 -5.76
N GLN A 136 -2.98 -15.21 -6.62
CA GLN A 136 -2.34 -16.51 -6.63
C GLN A 136 -1.59 -16.81 -5.33
N ASN A 137 -0.88 -15.82 -4.79
CA ASN A 137 -0.16 -15.94 -3.52
C ASN A 137 -1.13 -16.15 -2.35
N ILE A 138 -2.23 -15.39 -2.30
CA ILE A 138 -3.29 -15.55 -1.29
C ILE A 138 -3.87 -16.96 -1.36
N GLY A 139 -4.21 -17.45 -2.56
CA GLY A 139 -4.73 -18.81 -2.75
C GLY A 139 -3.78 -19.89 -2.24
N LYS A 140 -2.49 -19.83 -2.59
CA LYS A 140 -1.46 -20.78 -2.13
C LYS A 140 -1.29 -20.74 -0.62
N PHE A 141 -1.15 -19.53 -0.06
CA PHE A 141 -0.96 -19.32 1.37
C PHE A 141 -2.14 -19.84 2.18
N THR A 142 -3.37 -19.52 1.75
CA THR A 142 -4.59 -19.98 2.43
C THR A 142 -4.75 -21.49 2.36
N ALA A 143 -4.40 -22.10 1.23
CA ALA A 143 -4.44 -23.56 1.08
C ALA A 143 -3.41 -24.29 1.98
N GLN A 144 -2.26 -23.67 2.21
CA GLN A 144 -1.17 -24.26 2.99
C GLN A 144 -1.34 -24.09 4.50
N TYR A 145 -1.74 -22.88 4.94
CA TYR A 145 -1.74 -22.54 6.37
C TYR A 145 -3.14 -22.42 6.96
N GLY A 146 -4.19 -22.24 6.12
CA GLY A 146 -5.47 -21.74 6.57
C GLY A 146 -5.35 -20.28 7.07
N THR A 147 -6.44 -19.58 7.11
CA THR A 147 -6.49 -18.24 7.75
C THR A 147 -7.84 -18.07 8.44
N ALA A 148 -7.82 -17.48 9.63
CA ALA A 148 -9.04 -17.06 10.32
C ALA A 148 -9.64 -15.81 9.66
N SER A 149 -8.79 -14.98 9.03
CA SER A 149 -9.18 -13.75 8.39
C SER A 149 -9.45 -13.97 6.90
N ALA A 150 -10.52 -13.38 6.37
CA ALA A 150 -10.71 -13.28 4.93
C ALA A 150 -9.68 -12.30 4.35
N ILE A 151 -8.92 -12.76 3.34
CA ILE A 151 -7.94 -11.94 2.61
C ILE A 151 -8.51 -11.67 1.22
N GLU A 152 -8.70 -10.40 0.89
CA GLU A 152 -9.21 -9.96 -0.40
C GLU A 152 -8.23 -9.00 -1.06
N SER A 153 -8.08 -9.09 -2.38
CA SER A 153 -7.31 -8.16 -3.19
C SER A 153 -8.21 -7.51 -4.24
N PHE A 154 -8.03 -6.21 -4.47
CA PHE A 154 -8.83 -5.41 -5.40
C PHE A 154 -7.93 -4.78 -6.45
N CYS A 155 -8.24 -4.99 -7.74
CA CYS A 155 -7.55 -4.35 -8.85
C CYS A 155 -8.21 -3.01 -9.17
N MET A 156 -7.78 -1.93 -8.48
CA MET A 156 -8.39 -0.63 -8.66
C MET A 156 -7.47 0.52 -8.25
N ASP A 157 -7.86 1.72 -8.63
CA ASP A 157 -7.23 2.95 -8.14
C ASP A 157 -7.61 3.18 -6.66
N ALA A 158 -6.63 3.43 -5.80
CA ALA A 158 -6.85 3.66 -4.39
C ALA A 158 -7.75 4.89 -4.12
N ARG A 159 -7.80 5.85 -5.04
CA ARG A 159 -8.72 7.00 -4.99
C ARG A 159 -10.19 6.58 -5.12
N GLU A 160 -10.46 5.42 -5.73
CA GLU A 160 -11.81 4.89 -5.91
C GLU A 160 -12.19 3.92 -4.78
N PHE A 161 -11.23 3.46 -3.98
CA PHE A 161 -11.47 2.48 -2.92
C PHE A 161 -12.40 3.02 -1.83
N GLY A 162 -13.46 2.26 -1.53
CA GLY A 162 -14.38 2.54 -0.43
C GLY A 162 -13.86 1.99 0.90
N PHE A 163 -13.48 2.86 1.82
CA PHE A 163 -13.00 2.42 3.13
C PHE A 163 -14.12 1.78 3.97
N PRO A 164 -13.89 0.61 4.60
CA PRO A 164 -14.85 -0.02 5.51
C PRO A 164 -15.27 0.91 6.66
N ALA A 165 -16.52 0.77 7.12
CA ALA A 165 -17.09 1.61 8.17
C ALA A 165 -16.58 1.28 9.59
N GLY A 166 -15.98 0.10 9.81
CA GLY A 166 -15.44 -0.33 11.11
C GLY A 166 -14.03 0.19 11.39
N PRO A 167 -13.46 -0.14 12.57
CA PRO A 167 -12.08 0.19 12.91
C PRO A 167 -11.07 -0.24 11.86
N LEU A 168 -10.09 0.61 11.55
CA LEU A 168 -9.15 0.42 10.45
C LEU A 168 -7.69 0.52 10.87
N VAL A 169 -6.85 -0.34 10.30
CA VAL A 169 -5.41 -0.14 10.14
C VAL A 169 -5.12 -0.02 8.65
N VAL A 170 -4.63 1.12 8.21
CA VAL A 170 -4.21 1.37 6.83
C VAL A 170 -2.70 1.31 6.75
N TYR A 171 -2.17 0.40 5.95
CA TYR A 171 -0.74 0.25 5.70
C TYR A 171 -0.36 0.93 4.37
N LEU A 172 0.80 1.57 4.36
CA LEU A 172 1.35 2.32 3.24
C LEU A 172 2.85 2.08 3.13
N PHE A 173 3.34 1.81 1.91
CA PHE A 173 4.76 1.79 1.60
C PHE A 173 5.04 2.66 0.37
N ASN A 174 5.01 3.99 0.54
CA ASN A 174 5.17 4.98 -0.54
C ASN A 174 4.42 4.58 -1.84
N PRO A 175 3.13 4.23 -1.75
CA PRO A 175 2.45 3.62 -2.89
C PRO A 175 2.01 4.65 -3.95
N PHE A 176 2.09 5.96 -3.68
CA PHE A 176 1.49 6.99 -4.52
C PHE A 176 2.37 8.23 -4.67
N PRO A 177 2.29 8.94 -5.83
CA PRO A 177 2.77 10.30 -5.94
C PRO A 177 1.94 11.24 -5.06
N GLU A 178 2.53 12.37 -4.67
CA GLU A 178 1.93 13.33 -3.75
C GLU A 178 0.46 13.69 -4.06
N PRO A 179 0.05 14.01 -5.30
CA PRO A 179 -1.35 14.37 -5.59
C PRO A 179 -2.33 13.21 -5.37
N VAL A 180 -1.91 11.97 -5.64
CA VAL A 180 -2.74 10.78 -5.41
C VAL A 180 -2.84 10.51 -3.92
N PHE A 181 -1.71 10.61 -3.19
CA PHE A 181 -1.68 10.41 -1.75
C PHE A 181 -2.57 11.42 -1.03
N ALA A 182 -2.49 12.71 -1.41
CA ALA A 182 -3.36 13.74 -0.86
C ALA A 182 -4.86 13.43 -1.06
N ALA A 183 -5.25 12.99 -2.26
CA ALA A 183 -6.63 12.61 -2.57
C ALA A 183 -7.10 11.38 -1.76
N VAL A 184 -6.23 10.38 -1.58
CA VAL A 184 -6.52 9.20 -0.76
C VAL A 184 -6.68 9.58 0.72
N LEU A 185 -5.80 10.44 1.26
CA LEU A 185 -5.90 10.92 2.64
C LEU A 185 -7.17 11.75 2.87
N ASP A 186 -7.56 12.60 1.92
CA ASP A 186 -8.81 13.37 2.01
C ASP A 186 -10.03 12.43 2.03
N LYS A 187 -10.06 11.43 1.14
CA LYS A 187 -11.13 10.42 1.12
C LYS A 187 -11.17 9.61 2.41
N LEU A 188 -10.03 9.24 2.96
CA LEU A 188 -9.94 8.53 4.24
C LEU A 188 -10.48 9.39 5.38
N ARG A 189 -10.10 10.68 5.42
CA ARG A 189 -10.61 11.65 6.38
C ARG A 189 -12.12 11.79 6.27
N GLN A 190 -12.67 11.98 5.07
CA GLN A 190 -14.11 12.07 4.83
C GLN A 190 -14.85 10.80 5.30
N SER A 191 -14.25 9.62 5.06
CA SER A 191 -14.80 8.35 5.52
C SER A 191 -14.86 8.25 7.05
N VAL A 192 -13.86 8.80 7.78
CA VAL A 192 -13.84 8.85 9.23
C VAL A 192 -14.84 9.88 9.77
N LEU A 193 -14.98 11.02 9.08
CA LEU A 193 -15.99 12.03 9.44
C LEU A 193 -17.41 11.51 9.27
N ALA A 194 -17.68 10.78 8.18
CA ALA A 194 -19.00 10.19 7.93
C ALA A 194 -19.34 9.05 8.90
N ASN A 195 -18.33 8.28 9.31
CA ASN A 195 -18.46 7.16 10.25
C ASN A 195 -17.31 7.23 11.26
N PRO A 196 -17.45 7.96 12.37
CA PRO A 196 -16.43 8.09 13.41
C PRO A 196 -16.00 6.74 13.96
N ARG A 197 -14.72 6.44 13.86
CA ARG A 197 -14.13 5.17 14.29
C ARG A 197 -12.62 5.27 14.48
N PRO A 198 -12.01 4.35 15.26
CA PRO A 198 -10.55 4.28 15.37
C PRO A 198 -9.91 4.00 14.00
N LEU A 199 -8.92 4.81 13.65
CA LEU A 199 -8.09 4.65 12.46
C LEU A 199 -6.62 4.73 12.86
N PHE A 200 -5.83 3.79 12.37
CA PHE A 200 -4.38 3.83 12.44
C PHE A 200 -3.81 3.82 11.02
N ILE A 201 -2.78 4.60 10.77
CA ILE A 201 -2.02 4.60 9.53
C ILE A 201 -0.59 4.15 9.85
N ALA A 202 -0.20 3.01 9.33
CA ALA A 202 1.14 2.46 9.41
C ALA A 202 1.89 2.80 8.11
N TYR A 203 2.81 3.74 8.16
CA TYR A 203 3.49 4.25 6.98
C TYR A 203 4.97 3.86 6.98
N ARG A 204 5.36 2.98 6.07
CA ARG A 204 6.74 2.60 5.85
C ARG A 204 7.42 3.57 4.88
N TYR A 205 8.63 4.04 5.22
CA TYR A 205 9.36 5.10 4.54
C TYR A 205 8.48 6.34 4.30
N PRO A 206 8.17 7.11 5.34
CA PRO A 206 7.19 8.19 5.27
C PRO A 206 7.74 9.44 4.57
N GLU A 207 8.03 9.34 3.26
CA GLU A 207 8.55 10.45 2.44
C GLU A 207 7.57 11.63 2.37
N LEU A 208 6.26 11.34 2.37
CA LEU A 208 5.20 12.34 2.31
C LEU A 208 4.57 12.59 3.70
N GLU A 209 5.35 12.44 4.77
CA GLU A 209 4.90 12.63 6.15
C GLU A 209 4.26 14.00 6.40
N THR A 210 4.71 15.02 5.67
CA THR A 210 4.16 16.38 5.75
C THR A 210 2.67 16.43 5.41
N LEU A 211 2.16 15.56 4.54
CA LEU A 211 0.73 15.48 4.20
C LEU A 211 -0.10 14.93 5.37
N LEU A 212 0.45 13.96 6.11
CA LEU A 212 -0.21 13.40 7.30
C LEU A 212 -0.32 14.42 8.43
N LYS A 213 0.65 15.33 8.52
CA LYS A 213 0.68 16.40 9.52
C LYS A 213 -0.25 17.58 9.17
N LYS A 214 -0.64 17.71 7.89
CA LYS A 214 -1.59 18.76 7.46
C LYS A 214 -2.98 18.47 8.00
N GLY A 215 -3.58 19.46 8.68
CA GLY A 215 -4.99 19.41 9.10
C GLY A 215 -5.23 18.79 10.48
N GLU A 216 -4.20 18.48 11.25
CA GLU A 216 -4.22 18.14 12.69
C GLU A 216 -5.15 16.97 13.11
N TRP A 217 -5.79 16.28 12.14
CA TRP A 217 -6.70 15.18 12.42
C TRP A 217 -6.00 13.84 12.72
N LEU A 218 -4.69 13.78 12.47
CA LEU A 218 -3.82 12.66 12.79
C LEU A 218 -2.76 13.10 13.81
N GLU A 219 -2.40 12.19 14.71
CA GLU A 219 -1.25 12.32 15.59
C GLU A 219 -0.28 11.16 15.40
N LYS A 220 1.01 11.44 15.38
CA LYS A 220 2.05 10.42 15.36
C LYS A 220 2.18 9.84 16.77
N ILE A 221 2.03 8.52 16.89
CA ILE A 221 2.09 7.81 18.17
C ILE A 221 3.35 6.96 18.34
N ALA A 222 3.96 6.54 17.23
CA ALA A 222 5.22 5.78 17.23
C ALA A 222 5.96 5.97 15.90
N GLY A 223 7.23 5.61 15.86
CA GLY A 223 8.00 5.56 14.61
C GLY A 223 9.50 5.68 14.80
N THR A 224 10.18 5.41 13.69
CA THR A 224 11.64 5.57 13.49
C THR A 224 11.86 6.40 12.22
N GLU A 225 13.07 6.42 11.69
CA GLU A 225 13.35 6.96 10.35
C GLU A 225 12.76 6.09 9.22
N GLN A 226 12.53 4.80 9.50
CA GLN A 226 12.08 3.84 8.49
C GLN A 226 10.57 3.67 8.44
N TRP A 227 9.85 4.01 9.51
CA TRP A 227 8.40 3.88 9.57
C TRP A 227 7.78 4.83 10.61
N ALA A 228 6.49 5.08 10.47
CA ALA A 228 5.70 5.85 11.43
C ALA A 228 4.29 5.28 11.56
N VAL A 229 3.73 5.36 12.77
CA VAL A 229 2.33 5.04 13.06
C VAL A 229 1.62 6.30 13.50
N TYR A 230 0.49 6.55 12.85
CA TYR A 230 -0.41 7.65 13.16
C TYR A 230 -1.75 7.10 13.64
N ARG A 231 -2.40 7.86 14.52
CA ARG A 231 -3.78 7.60 14.94
C ARG A 231 -4.64 8.83 14.62
N ASN A 232 -5.90 8.61 14.24
CA ASN A 232 -6.82 9.75 14.14
C ASN A 232 -7.15 10.28 15.55
N ARG A 233 -7.24 11.60 15.65
CA ARG A 233 -7.83 12.22 16.83
C ARG A 233 -9.31 11.91 16.84
N VAL A 234 -9.87 11.59 17.98
CA VAL A 234 -11.33 11.45 18.14
C VAL A 234 -11.88 12.85 17.89
N ILE A 235 -12.57 13.04 16.79
CA ILE A 235 -13.28 14.29 16.51
C ILE A 235 -14.51 14.25 17.42
N ASP A 236 -14.54 15.09 18.43
CA ASP A 236 -15.73 15.30 19.22
C ASP A 236 -16.82 15.81 18.28
N SER A 237 -17.99 15.21 18.32
CA SER A 237 -19.12 15.54 17.43
C SER A 237 -19.56 17.01 17.53
N SER A 238 -19.03 17.77 18.49
CA SER A 238 -19.21 19.22 18.63
C SER A 238 -18.39 20.06 17.65
N GLU A 239 -17.35 19.49 17.01
CA GLU A 239 -16.47 20.21 16.05
C GLU A 239 -16.87 20.06 14.58
N ILE A 240 -17.94 19.33 14.28
CA ILE A 240 -18.44 19.21 12.91
C ILE A 240 -19.16 20.48 12.54
N PRO A 241 -18.63 21.31 11.61
CA PRO A 241 -19.35 22.48 11.14
C PRO A 241 -20.70 22.04 10.57
N ASN A 242 -21.77 22.58 11.10
CA ASN A 242 -23.13 22.32 10.68
C ASN A 242 -23.34 22.93 9.27
N THR A 243 -22.82 22.28 8.24
CA THR A 243 -23.12 22.62 6.84
C THR A 243 -24.55 22.17 6.56
N ARG A 244 -25.51 23.05 6.96
CA ARG A 244 -26.85 22.98 6.40
C ARG A 244 -26.72 23.19 4.89
N PHE A 245 -26.88 22.15 4.12
CA PHE A 245 -27.21 22.29 2.72
C PHE A 245 -28.56 23.05 2.65
N CYS A 246 -28.52 24.28 2.15
CA CYS A 246 -29.72 24.94 1.71
C CYS A 246 -30.31 24.16 0.54
N ALA A 247 -31.55 23.76 0.70
CA ALA A 247 -32.39 23.14 -0.33
C ALA A 247 -32.59 24.07 -1.54
#